data_d48976e862588f48f2444b7149533ef3
#
_entry.id   d48976e862588f48f2444b7149533ef3
#
_cell.length_a   1.000
_cell.length_b   1.000
_cell.length_c   1.000
_cell.angle_alpha   90.00
_cell.angle_beta   90.00
_cell.angle_gamma   90.00
#
_symmetry.space_group_name_H-M   'P 1'
#
loop_
_entity.id
_entity.type
_entity.pdbx_description
1 polymer ?
#
loop_
_entity_poly.entity_id
_entity_poly.type
_entity_poly.pdbx_seq_one_letter_code
_entity_poly.pdbx_strand_id
1 'polypeptide(L)'
;MSMHLSDDAEPIVDQHLRAMQWYAHRVTVQRRKCVIVMELQSRYSMVFCGLTKRDFENFPELFRERLPCEVASICQLNEEAQDKLTPMVIAQAEQQVFQTGSNRSVQAHINDVAWHLDRWAYDMGRLPEDDSECFDFGVFANQLLRKRGGDKDYFEPMEQFRRFWSTMTGLMKLTEGRRSTIVQRPIPDNILPFNRS
;
A
#
# COMPACT_ATOMS: atom_id res chain seq x y z
N MET A 1 -50.49 19.35 -2.16
CA MET A 1 -49.71 18.25 -2.78
C MET A 1 -48.24 18.68 -2.72
N SER A 2 -47.61 18.41 -1.57
CA SER A 2 -46.23 18.85 -1.30
C SER A 2 -45.28 17.69 -1.62
N MET A 3 -44.40 17.90 -2.60
CA MET A 3 -43.30 16.99 -2.89
C MET A 3 -42.23 17.23 -1.82
N HIS A 4 -41.99 16.21 -1.00
CA HIS A 4 -40.77 16.07 -0.22
C HIS A 4 -39.65 15.62 -1.15
N LEU A 5 -38.69 16.51 -1.37
CA LEU A 5 -37.36 16.17 -1.87
C LEU A 5 -36.58 15.64 -0.66
N SER A 6 -36.31 14.37 -0.61
CA SER A 6 -35.34 13.78 0.31
C SER A 6 -33.94 14.07 -0.23
N ASP A 7 -33.32 15.04 0.43
CA ASP A 7 -31.94 15.49 0.16
C ASP A 7 -31.01 14.75 1.14
N ASP A 8 -30.93 13.44 0.99
CA ASP A 8 -30.02 12.57 1.78
C ASP A 8 -28.97 11.91 0.87
N ALA A 9 -28.32 12.70 0.02
CA ALA A 9 -27.06 12.30 -0.56
C ALA A 9 -25.95 12.72 0.40
N GLU A 10 -25.55 11.83 1.34
CA GLU A 10 -24.30 11.99 2.08
C GLU A 10 -23.18 12.24 1.06
N PRO A 11 -22.33 13.24 1.28
CA PRO A 11 -21.27 13.55 0.34
C PRO A 11 -20.37 12.31 0.18
N ILE A 12 -20.13 11.91 -1.06
CA ILE A 12 -19.32 10.75 -1.47
C ILE A 12 -17.94 10.75 -0.79
N VAL A 13 -17.45 11.93 -0.40
CA VAL A 13 -16.19 12.13 0.33
C VAL A 13 -16.21 11.42 1.71
N ASP A 14 -17.35 11.39 2.39
CA ASP A 14 -17.42 10.81 3.74
C ASP A 14 -17.40 9.27 3.75
N GLN A 15 -17.86 8.63 2.68
CA GLN A 15 -17.77 7.17 2.54
C GLN A 15 -16.35 6.68 2.22
N HIS A 16 -15.53 7.50 1.55
CA HIS A 16 -14.15 7.16 1.21
C HIS A 16 -13.18 7.46 2.36
N LEU A 17 -13.51 8.40 3.24
CA LEU A 17 -12.78 8.69 4.48
C LEU A 17 -12.98 7.62 5.55
N ARG A 18 -14.01 6.79 5.44
CA ARG A 18 -14.27 5.70 6.38
C ARG A 18 -13.25 4.59 6.24
N ALA A 19 -12.07 4.88 6.78
CA ALA A 19 -11.08 3.92 7.21
C ALA A 19 -10.50 3.03 6.10
N MET A 20 -9.37 3.44 5.54
CA MET A 20 -8.46 2.46 4.97
C MET A 20 -8.27 1.33 5.99
N GLN A 21 -8.59 0.11 5.60
CA GLN A 21 -8.43 -1.05 6.47
C GLN A 21 -7.14 -1.77 6.09
N TRP A 22 -6.24 -1.86 7.06
CA TRP A 22 -4.95 -2.50 6.88
C TRP A 22 -4.87 -3.83 7.61
N TYR A 23 -4.30 -4.81 6.95
CA TYR A 23 -4.00 -6.12 7.51
C TYR A 23 -2.50 -6.27 7.63
N ALA A 24 -2.00 -6.46 8.84
CA ALA A 24 -0.59 -6.72 9.10
C ALA A 24 -0.39 -8.21 9.35
N HIS A 25 0.53 -8.82 8.62
CA HIS A 25 0.85 -10.24 8.78
C HIS A 25 2.34 -10.44 8.94
N ARG A 26 2.71 -11.16 10.02
CA ARG A 26 4.09 -11.55 10.25
C ARG A 26 4.45 -12.75 9.40
N VAL A 27 5.49 -12.62 8.59
CA VAL A 27 6.04 -13.69 7.77
C VAL A 27 7.50 -13.95 8.17
N THR A 28 8.01 -15.12 7.85
CA THR A 28 9.44 -15.43 8.00
C THR A 28 10.02 -15.69 6.63
N VAL A 29 10.97 -14.86 6.23
CA VAL A 29 11.68 -14.96 4.96
C VAL A 29 13.17 -15.09 5.26
N GLN A 30 13.84 -16.09 4.70
CA GLN A 30 15.26 -16.39 4.95
C GLN A 30 15.65 -16.36 6.44
N ARG A 31 14.82 -16.94 7.30
CA ARG A 31 14.98 -16.99 8.78
C ARG A 31 14.85 -15.63 9.49
N ARG A 32 14.56 -14.55 8.77
CA ARG A 32 14.30 -13.22 9.36
C ARG A 32 12.81 -12.95 9.44
N LYS A 33 12.40 -12.24 10.49
CA LYS A 33 11.02 -11.83 10.68
C LYS A 33 10.75 -10.56 9.89
N CYS A 34 9.69 -10.60 9.10
CA CYS A 34 9.17 -9.46 8.35
C CYS A 34 7.69 -9.26 8.66
N VAL A 35 7.19 -8.07 8.45
CA VAL A 35 5.75 -7.78 8.43
C VAL A 35 5.38 -7.29 7.05
N ILE A 36 4.32 -7.85 6.50
CA ILE A 36 3.68 -7.35 5.30
C ILE A 36 2.34 -6.75 5.73
N VAL A 37 2.17 -5.47 5.44
CA VAL A 37 0.91 -4.76 5.66
C VAL A 37 0.23 -4.59 4.32
N MET A 38 -1.08 -4.86 4.24
CA MET A 38 -1.84 -4.75 3.00
C MET A 38 -3.15 -4.02 3.24
N GLU A 39 -3.44 -3.02 2.42
CA GLU A 39 -4.71 -2.30 2.43
C GLU A 39 -5.81 -3.14 1.75
N LEU A 40 -7.00 -3.14 2.36
CA LEU A 40 -8.11 -4.02 1.96
C LEU A 40 -8.60 -3.80 0.53
N GLN A 41 -8.74 -2.57 0.09
CA GLN A 41 -9.37 -2.25 -1.19
C GLN A 41 -8.36 -2.20 -2.34
N SER A 42 -7.31 -1.42 -2.18
CA SER A 42 -6.27 -1.28 -3.20
C SER A 42 -5.35 -2.50 -3.31
N ARG A 43 -5.28 -3.33 -2.26
CA ARG A 43 -4.26 -4.38 -2.11
C ARG A 43 -2.82 -3.83 -2.12
N TYR A 44 -2.66 -2.53 -1.94
CA TYR A 44 -1.35 -1.93 -1.76
C TYR A 44 -0.68 -2.51 -0.52
N SER A 45 0.57 -2.90 -0.67
CA SER A 45 1.32 -3.56 0.39
C SER A 45 2.60 -2.80 0.72
N MET A 46 2.88 -2.67 2.02
CA MET A 46 4.13 -2.20 2.57
C MET A 46 4.85 -3.36 3.23
N VAL A 47 6.18 -3.41 3.06
CA VAL A 47 7.01 -4.48 3.62
C VAL A 47 7.98 -3.89 4.62
N PHE A 48 8.10 -4.55 5.77
CA PHE A 48 9.02 -4.22 6.84
C PHE A 48 9.90 -5.43 7.11
N CYS A 49 11.20 -5.30 6.87
CA CYS A 49 12.15 -6.39 6.98
C CYS A 49 13.08 -6.23 8.19
N GLY A 50 13.64 -7.35 8.64
CA GLY A 50 14.67 -7.32 9.69
C GLY A 50 14.22 -6.86 11.07
N LEU A 51 12.93 -6.92 11.36
CA LEU A 51 12.34 -6.40 12.58
C LEU A 51 12.86 -7.11 13.83
N THR A 52 13.23 -6.33 14.84
CA THR A 52 13.58 -6.78 16.18
C THR A 52 12.34 -6.98 17.05
N LYS A 53 12.51 -7.54 18.25
CA LYS A 53 11.40 -7.66 19.22
C LYS A 53 10.79 -6.30 19.57
N ARG A 54 11.62 -5.27 19.74
CA ARG A 54 11.18 -3.90 20.06
C ARG A 54 10.35 -3.32 18.92
N ASP A 55 10.75 -3.57 17.65
CA ASP A 55 10.02 -3.08 16.48
C ASP A 55 8.63 -3.71 16.39
N PHE A 56 8.47 -4.98 16.78
CA PHE A 56 7.14 -5.60 16.86
C PHE A 56 6.28 -4.99 17.97
N GLU A 57 6.86 -4.62 19.09
CA GLU A 57 6.14 -3.96 20.21
C GLU A 57 5.70 -2.54 19.80
N ASN A 58 6.50 -1.85 18.99
CA ASN A 58 6.24 -0.50 18.48
C ASN A 58 5.76 -0.46 17.03
N PHE A 59 5.28 -1.57 16.49
CA PHE A 59 4.92 -1.66 15.07
C PHE A 59 3.88 -0.62 14.63
N PRO A 60 2.87 -0.26 15.42
CA PRO A 60 1.94 0.83 15.06
C PRO A 60 2.64 2.16 14.79
N GLU A 61 3.70 2.49 15.54
CA GLU A 61 4.49 3.71 15.32
C GLU A 61 5.27 3.62 14.00
N LEU A 62 5.98 2.52 13.78
CA LEU A 62 6.72 2.31 12.52
C LEU A 62 5.82 2.44 11.29
N PHE A 63 4.62 1.90 11.38
CA PHE A 63 3.62 2.04 10.31
C PHE A 63 3.19 3.49 10.11
N ARG A 64 2.90 4.21 11.21
CA ARG A 64 2.47 5.62 11.18
C ARG A 64 3.54 6.56 10.63
N GLU A 65 4.80 6.31 10.96
CA GLU A 65 5.93 7.10 10.45
C GLU A 65 6.15 6.85 8.96
N ARG A 66 6.01 5.61 8.51
CA ARG A 66 6.31 5.24 7.13
C ARG A 66 5.18 5.54 6.15
N LEU A 67 3.91 5.43 6.54
CA LEU A 67 2.77 5.61 5.62
C LEU A 67 2.78 6.97 4.91
N PRO A 68 3.05 8.13 5.56
CA PRO A 68 3.16 9.41 4.88
C PRO A 68 4.25 9.44 3.81
N CYS A 69 5.41 8.84 4.07
CA CYS A 69 6.52 8.75 3.12
C CYS A 69 6.14 7.91 1.89
N GLU A 70 5.46 6.79 2.10
CA GLU A 70 4.93 5.93 1.02
C GLU A 70 3.95 6.72 0.14
N VAL A 71 2.98 7.40 0.77
CA VAL A 71 1.99 8.20 0.04
C VAL A 71 2.65 9.33 -0.76
N ALA A 72 3.56 10.07 -0.14
CA ALA A 72 4.27 11.16 -0.81
C ALA A 72 5.05 10.67 -2.04
N SER A 73 5.75 9.54 -1.89
CA SER A 73 6.57 8.95 -2.95
C SER A 73 5.71 8.38 -4.08
N ILE A 74 4.68 7.60 -3.75
CA ILE A 74 3.80 6.96 -4.74
C ILE A 74 2.97 8.00 -5.51
N CYS A 75 2.49 9.04 -4.82
CA CYS A 75 1.72 10.12 -5.44
C CYS A 75 2.61 11.18 -6.09
N GLN A 76 3.94 11.11 -5.94
CA GLN A 76 4.92 12.07 -6.49
C GLN A 76 4.59 13.52 -6.11
N LEU A 77 4.30 13.74 -4.84
CA LEU A 77 3.88 15.02 -4.33
C LEU A 77 5.05 16.02 -4.31
N ASN A 78 4.80 17.25 -4.76
CA ASN A 78 5.70 18.36 -4.49
C ASN A 78 5.59 18.80 -3.01
N GLU A 79 6.49 19.66 -2.54
CA GLU A 79 6.54 20.12 -1.14
C GLU A 79 5.19 20.68 -0.67
N GLU A 80 4.56 21.56 -1.48
CA GLU A 80 3.27 22.16 -1.13
C GLU A 80 2.16 21.12 -0.96
N ALA A 81 2.14 20.11 -1.82
CA ALA A 81 1.18 19.04 -1.74
C ALA A 81 1.47 18.09 -0.56
N GLN A 82 2.75 17.87 -0.23
CA GLN A 82 3.15 17.11 0.95
C GLN A 82 2.71 17.81 2.23
N ASP A 83 2.91 19.10 2.35
CA ASP A 83 2.50 19.91 3.53
C ASP A 83 0.99 19.80 3.78
N LYS A 84 0.19 19.77 2.72
CA LYS A 84 -1.27 19.64 2.82
C LYS A 84 -1.72 18.22 3.12
N LEU A 85 -1.05 17.22 2.53
CA LEU A 85 -1.45 15.83 2.61
C LEU A 85 -0.94 15.14 3.88
N THR A 86 0.28 15.44 4.32
CA THR A 86 0.90 14.78 5.47
C THR A 86 0.03 14.79 6.72
N PRO A 87 -0.59 15.92 7.14
CA PRO A 87 -1.50 15.91 8.29
C PRO A 87 -2.70 14.98 8.12
N MET A 88 -3.24 14.88 6.91
CA MET A 88 -4.39 13.99 6.61
C MET A 88 -3.97 12.52 6.68
N VAL A 89 -2.80 12.18 6.15
CA VAL A 89 -2.26 10.80 6.20
C VAL A 89 -1.96 10.41 7.65
N ILE A 90 -1.36 11.31 8.44
CA ILE A 90 -1.09 11.09 9.86
C ILE A 90 -2.41 10.85 10.61
N ALA A 91 -3.41 11.72 10.42
CA ALA A 91 -4.72 11.56 11.06
C ALA A 91 -5.40 10.23 10.70
N GLN A 92 -5.26 9.79 9.44
CA GLN A 92 -5.73 8.47 9.02
C GLN A 92 -4.94 7.34 9.69
N ALA A 93 -3.61 7.47 9.80
CA ALA A 93 -2.77 6.48 10.45
C ALA A 93 -3.03 6.39 11.97
N GLU A 94 -3.32 7.50 12.63
CA GLU A 94 -3.69 7.56 14.05
C GLU A 94 -5.03 6.87 14.36
N GLN A 95 -5.96 6.90 13.42
CA GLN A 95 -7.26 6.24 13.54
C GLN A 95 -7.20 4.73 13.32
N GLN A 96 -6.05 4.18 12.90
CA GLN A 96 -5.90 2.76 12.65
C GLN A 96 -5.96 1.98 13.95
N VAL A 97 -6.93 1.07 14.04
CA VAL A 97 -7.06 0.12 15.16
C VAL A 97 -6.53 -1.23 14.69
N PHE A 98 -5.44 -1.68 15.29
CA PHE A 98 -4.91 -3.00 15.04
C PHE A 98 -5.76 -4.04 15.75
N GLN A 99 -6.58 -4.76 14.99
CA GLN A 99 -7.42 -5.85 15.51
C GLN A 99 -6.95 -7.20 14.98
N THR A 100 -7.18 -8.23 15.77
CA THR A 100 -7.01 -9.59 15.28
C THR A 100 -8.15 -9.90 14.31
N GLY A 101 -7.81 -10.17 13.06
CA GLY A 101 -8.78 -10.47 12.04
C GLY A 101 -8.18 -11.30 10.90
N SER A 102 -9.02 -11.99 10.17
CA SER A 102 -8.59 -12.73 8.98
C SER A 102 -9.51 -12.42 7.80
N ASN A 103 -8.90 -12.03 6.70
CA ASN A 103 -9.56 -11.97 5.39
C ASN A 103 -8.81 -12.89 4.44
N ARG A 104 -9.45 -13.99 4.03
CA ARG A 104 -8.79 -15.01 3.20
C ARG A 104 -8.25 -14.47 1.88
N SER A 105 -8.95 -13.53 1.26
CA SER A 105 -8.52 -12.92 0.01
C SER A 105 -7.29 -12.02 0.21
N VAL A 106 -7.25 -11.24 1.30
CA VAL A 106 -6.07 -10.43 1.66
C VAL A 106 -4.91 -11.34 2.01
N GLN A 107 -5.16 -12.39 2.81
CA GLN A 107 -4.14 -13.35 3.22
C GLN A 107 -3.47 -14.05 2.02
N ALA A 108 -4.25 -14.42 1.00
CA ALA A 108 -3.71 -15.01 -0.21
C ALA A 108 -2.74 -14.05 -0.93
N HIS A 109 -3.11 -12.77 -1.04
CA HIS A 109 -2.24 -11.77 -1.64
C HIS A 109 -1.01 -11.44 -0.78
N ILE A 110 -1.14 -11.45 0.56
CA ILE A 110 0.02 -11.30 1.46
C ILE A 110 1.01 -12.45 1.27
N ASN A 111 0.51 -13.69 1.16
CA ASN A 111 1.37 -14.86 0.91
C ASN A 111 2.08 -14.75 -0.45
N ASP A 112 1.44 -14.20 -1.45
CA ASP A 112 1.99 -13.93 -2.76
C ASP A 112 3.15 -12.89 -2.67
N VAL A 113 2.93 -11.80 -1.94
CA VAL A 113 4.00 -10.80 -1.67
C VAL A 113 5.17 -11.44 -0.91
N ALA A 114 4.89 -12.28 0.09
CA ALA A 114 5.93 -12.99 0.86
C ALA A 114 6.76 -13.92 -0.03
N TRP A 115 6.12 -14.62 -0.97
CA TRP A 115 6.82 -15.44 -1.95
C TRP A 115 7.72 -14.61 -2.86
N HIS A 116 7.24 -13.48 -3.36
CA HIS A 116 8.04 -12.56 -4.16
C HIS A 116 9.21 -11.96 -3.36
N LEU A 117 9.01 -11.66 -2.07
CA LEU A 117 10.06 -11.16 -1.19
C LEU A 117 11.17 -12.21 -0.97
N ASP A 118 10.78 -13.48 -0.79
CA ASP A 118 11.75 -14.56 -0.65
C ASP A 118 12.56 -14.74 -1.94
N ARG A 119 11.90 -14.68 -3.08
CA ARG A 119 12.56 -14.74 -4.38
C ARG A 119 13.50 -13.56 -4.62
N TRP A 120 13.02 -12.33 -4.35
CA TRP A 120 13.85 -11.11 -4.42
C TRP A 120 15.09 -11.23 -3.55
N ALA A 121 14.92 -11.66 -2.31
CA ALA A 121 16.03 -11.83 -1.38
C ALA A 121 17.01 -12.91 -1.82
N TYR A 122 16.52 -13.98 -2.47
CA TYR A 122 17.40 -15.01 -3.06
C TYR A 122 18.25 -14.43 -4.19
N ASP A 123 17.67 -13.67 -5.09
CA ASP A 123 18.36 -13.09 -6.24
C ASP A 123 19.34 -11.99 -5.84
N MET A 124 19.00 -11.20 -4.81
CA MET A 124 19.86 -10.14 -4.26
C MET A 124 20.90 -10.67 -3.26
N GLY A 125 20.80 -11.92 -2.83
CA GLY A 125 21.64 -12.53 -1.79
C GLY A 125 21.32 -12.09 -0.37
N ARG A 126 20.34 -11.20 -0.16
CA ARG A 126 19.90 -10.67 1.14
C ARG A 126 18.50 -10.08 1.08
N LEU A 127 17.85 -9.94 2.23
CA LEU A 127 16.62 -9.15 2.38
C LEU A 127 16.93 -7.64 2.27
N PRO A 128 15.90 -6.82 1.96
CA PRO A 128 15.97 -5.38 2.16
C PRO A 128 16.42 -5.03 3.59
N GLU A 129 17.37 -4.11 3.73
CA GLU A 129 18.00 -3.79 5.01
C GLU A 129 17.49 -2.48 5.62
N ASP A 130 16.95 -1.60 4.80
CA ASP A 130 16.41 -0.30 5.21
C ASP A 130 15.06 0.00 4.57
N ASP A 131 14.45 1.12 4.96
CA ASP A 131 13.14 1.53 4.48
C ASP A 131 13.13 1.86 2.98
N SER A 132 14.25 2.36 2.43
CA SER A 132 14.36 2.65 1.00
C SER A 132 14.33 1.38 0.16
N GLU A 133 15.07 0.36 0.58
CA GLU A 133 15.08 -0.93 -0.10
C GLU A 133 13.75 -1.69 0.07
N CYS A 134 13.13 -1.58 1.25
CA CYS A 134 11.79 -2.09 1.48
C CYS A 134 10.76 -1.38 0.57
N PHE A 135 10.90 -0.08 0.36
CA PHE A 135 10.07 0.69 -0.56
C PHE A 135 10.30 0.26 -2.02
N ASP A 136 11.55 0.11 -2.47
CA ASP A 136 11.88 -0.34 -3.82
C ASP A 136 11.26 -1.72 -4.12
N PHE A 137 11.36 -2.66 -3.17
CA PHE A 137 10.65 -3.94 -3.28
C PHE A 137 9.13 -3.73 -3.29
N GLY A 138 8.60 -2.83 -2.45
CA GLY A 138 7.18 -2.48 -2.41
C GLY A 138 6.67 -1.97 -3.76
N VAL A 139 7.41 -1.09 -4.43
CA VAL A 139 7.10 -0.61 -5.79
C VAL A 139 6.97 -1.78 -6.76
N PHE A 140 7.95 -2.69 -6.78
CA PHE A 140 7.87 -3.90 -7.60
C PHE A 140 6.62 -4.73 -7.29
N ALA A 141 6.39 -5.06 -6.02
CA ALA A 141 5.29 -5.94 -5.61
C ALA A 141 3.90 -5.33 -5.88
N ASN A 142 3.77 -4.00 -5.84
CA ASN A 142 2.51 -3.30 -6.05
C ASN A 142 2.21 -2.97 -7.52
N GLN A 143 3.15 -3.21 -8.43
CA GLN A 143 2.93 -3.20 -9.88
C GLN A 143 2.40 -4.54 -10.40
N LEU A 144 2.53 -5.61 -9.63
CA LEU A 144 2.00 -6.91 -10.00
C LEU A 144 0.46 -6.89 -9.96
N LEU A 145 -0.14 -7.29 -11.07
CA LEU A 145 -1.59 -7.30 -11.21
C LEU A 145 -2.24 -8.25 -10.21
N ARG A 146 -3.32 -7.78 -9.58
CA ARG A 146 -4.12 -8.54 -8.63
C ARG A 146 -5.57 -8.59 -9.05
N LYS A 147 -6.30 -9.57 -8.47
CA LYS A 147 -7.73 -9.72 -8.68
C LYS A 147 -8.38 -10.08 -7.34
N ARG A 148 -9.35 -9.29 -6.90
CA ARG A 148 -10.15 -9.61 -5.72
C ARG A 148 -11.19 -10.67 -6.10
N GLY A 149 -11.57 -11.48 -5.12
CA GLY A 149 -12.65 -12.44 -5.36
C GLY A 149 -13.95 -11.73 -5.76
N GLY A 150 -14.52 -12.09 -6.90
CA GLY A 150 -15.71 -11.46 -7.46
C GLY A 150 -15.46 -10.37 -8.49
N ASP A 151 -14.26 -9.78 -8.56
CA ASP A 151 -13.92 -8.82 -9.61
C ASP A 151 -13.86 -9.51 -10.98
N LYS A 152 -14.25 -8.80 -12.05
CA LYS A 152 -14.09 -9.29 -13.43
C LYS A 152 -12.67 -9.09 -13.92
N ASP A 153 -12.07 -7.94 -13.60
CA ASP A 153 -10.81 -7.49 -14.15
C ASP A 153 -9.67 -7.51 -13.12
N TYR A 154 -8.45 -7.58 -13.63
CA TYR A 154 -7.25 -7.36 -12.85
C TYR A 154 -7.00 -5.87 -12.66
N PHE A 155 -6.34 -5.53 -11.57
CA PHE A 155 -5.93 -4.15 -11.27
C PHE A 155 -4.50 -4.12 -10.73
N GLU A 156 -3.86 -2.96 -10.86
CA GLU A 156 -2.56 -2.68 -10.29
C GLU A 156 -2.75 -2.02 -8.90
N PRO A 157 -2.24 -2.62 -7.81
CA PRO A 157 -2.38 -2.08 -6.45
C PRO A 157 -1.85 -0.65 -6.30
N MET A 158 -0.69 -0.36 -6.88
CA MET A 158 -0.08 0.97 -6.80
C MET A 158 -0.95 2.04 -7.45
N GLU A 159 -1.56 1.75 -8.59
CA GLU A 159 -2.44 2.68 -9.27
C GLU A 159 -3.75 2.92 -8.48
N GLN A 160 -4.31 1.85 -7.87
CA GLN A 160 -5.49 2.01 -7.00
C GLN A 160 -5.18 2.87 -5.78
N PHE A 161 -4.03 2.66 -5.14
CA PHE A 161 -3.57 3.43 -4.00
C PHE A 161 -3.33 4.90 -4.36
N ARG A 162 -2.67 5.15 -5.48
CA ARG A 162 -2.44 6.51 -6.02
C ARG A 162 -3.76 7.22 -6.29
N ARG A 163 -4.73 6.56 -6.94
CA ARG A 163 -6.06 7.12 -7.21
C ARG A 163 -6.79 7.51 -5.93
N PHE A 164 -6.77 6.63 -4.94
CA PHE A 164 -7.39 6.92 -3.64
C PHE A 164 -6.86 8.22 -3.07
N TRP A 165 -5.55 8.34 -2.89
CA TRP A 165 -4.93 9.53 -2.30
C TRP A 165 -5.07 10.77 -3.17
N SER A 166 -4.99 10.65 -4.49
CA SER A 166 -5.19 11.76 -5.42
C SER A 166 -6.63 12.31 -5.35
N THR A 167 -7.62 11.42 -5.19
CA THR A 167 -9.01 11.83 -5.02
C THR A 167 -9.20 12.55 -3.69
N MET A 168 -8.65 12.00 -2.61
CA MET A 168 -8.74 12.56 -1.27
C MET A 168 -8.14 13.96 -1.16
N THR A 169 -7.12 14.26 -1.94
CA THR A 169 -6.39 15.51 -1.86
C THR A 169 -6.84 16.56 -2.88
N GLY A 170 -7.79 16.22 -3.73
CA GLY A 170 -8.19 17.07 -4.85
C GLY A 170 -7.07 17.29 -5.88
N LEU A 171 -5.97 16.53 -5.75
CA LEU A 171 -4.78 16.62 -6.61
C LEU A 171 -4.98 16.00 -8.00
N MET A 172 -6.14 15.41 -8.30
CA MET A 172 -6.40 14.82 -9.62
C MET A 172 -6.13 15.78 -10.79
N LYS A 173 -6.26 17.09 -10.56
CA LYS A 173 -5.95 18.11 -11.58
C LYS A 173 -4.46 18.33 -11.79
N LEU A 174 -3.60 17.92 -10.86
CA LEU A 174 -2.14 18.15 -10.93
C LEU A 174 -1.36 16.96 -11.49
N THR A 175 -1.94 15.76 -11.48
CA THR A 175 -1.26 14.52 -11.89
C THR A 175 -1.56 14.06 -13.31
N GLU A 176 -2.59 14.57 -13.97
CA GLU A 176 -2.94 14.18 -15.35
C GLU A 176 -1.89 14.55 -16.41
N GLY A 177 -0.92 15.40 -16.06
CA GLY A 177 0.14 15.85 -16.99
C GLY A 177 1.49 15.13 -16.87
N ARG A 178 1.70 14.28 -15.88
CA ARG A 178 3.00 13.62 -15.65
C ARG A 178 2.84 12.12 -15.46
N ARG A 179 2.87 11.38 -16.55
CA ARG A 179 3.40 10.01 -16.53
C ARG A 179 4.89 10.11 -16.27
N SER A 180 5.30 10.38 -15.04
CA SER A 180 6.69 10.37 -14.70
C SER A 180 7.11 8.96 -14.31
N THR A 181 8.10 8.49 -15.00
CA THR A 181 8.83 7.27 -14.75
C THR A 181 9.34 7.34 -13.30
N ILE A 182 8.76 6.55 -12.41
CA ILE A 182 9.46 6.22 -11.16
C ILE A 182 10.78 5.61 -11.62
N VAL A 183 11.89 6.21 -11.22
CA VAL A 183 13.21 5.67 -11.55
C VAL A 183 13.31 4.31 -10.84
N GLN A 184 12.93 3.28 -11.57
CA GLN A 184 13.12 1.90 -11.13
C GLN A 184 14.62 1.62 -11.13
N ARG A 185 15.16 1.21 -9.99
CA ARG A 185 16.39 0.43 -10.04
C ARG A 185 16.11 -0.80 -10.90
N PRO A 186 17.04 -1.23 -11.76
CA PRO A 186 16.79 -2.37 -12.61
C PRO A 186 16.37 -3.56 -11.75
N ILE A 187 15.17 -4.06 -11.99
CA ILE A 187 14.74 -5.35 -11.45
C ILE A 187 15.70 -6.38 -12.04
N PRO A 188 16.28 -7.28 -11.24
CA PRO A 188 17.10 -8.35 -11.79
C PRO A 188 16.36 -9.07 -12.92
N ASP A 189 16.97 -9.23 -14.09
CA ASP A 189 16.37 -9.74 -15.33
C ASP A 189 15.74 -11.15 -15.19
N ASN A 190 16.05 -11.83 -14.10
CA ASN A 190 15.56 -13.17 -13.76
C ASN A 190 14.22 -13.19 -12.98
N ILE A 191 13.66 -12.03 -12.62
CA ILE A 191 12.35 -11.95 -12.00
C ILE A 191 11.30 -11.79 -13.11
N LEU A 192 10.91 -12.91 -13.71
CA LEU A 192 9.84 -12.91 -14.71
C LEU A 192 8.48 -12.76 -14.04
N PRO A 193 7.56 -11.92 -14.59
CA PRO A 193 6.18 -11.90 -14.17
C PRO A 193 5.57 -13.28 -14.38
N PHE A 194 4.93 -13.81 -13.37
CA PHE A 194 4.29 -15.13 -13.41
C PHE A 194 3.07 -15.07 -14.34
N ASN A 195 3.24 -15.57 -15.59
CA ASN A 195 2.12 -15.90 -16.46
C ASN A 195 1.52 -17.22 -15.98
N ARG A 196 0.36 -17.17 -15.34
CA ARG A 196 -0.47 -18.36 -15.15
C ARG A 196 -1.15 -18.69 -16.48
N SER A 197 -0.71 -19.77 -17.11
CA SER A 197 -1.48 -20.48 -18.13
C SER A 197 -2.76 -21.04 -17.53
#